data_5b7b8f20c70728ea0c355dc2f38921f9
#
_entry.id   5b7b8f20c70728ea0c355dc2f38921f9
#
_cell.length_a   1.000
_cell.length_b   1.000
_cell.length_c   1.000
_cell.angle_alpha   90.00
_cell.angle_beta   90.00
_cell.angle_gamma   90.00
#
_symmetry.space_group_name_H-M   'P 1'
#
loop_
_entity.id
_entity.type
_entity.pdbx_description
1 polymer ?
#
loop_
_entity_poly.entity_id
_entity_poly.type
_entity_poly.pdbx_seq_one_letter_code
_entity_poly.pdbx_strand_id
1 'polypeptide(L)'
;MSETISPAFTFVKDGVFYFSRRIPKDLKKHYSSLRIAYSLRTRAARVAEARARRAADQLDEYWFHLRSKDADLPGKHMLRLKGDGRVVASSPPLEVSSASVKLSEAVGIYLRLKGQGRPDTFHRAAERSCGYVIDACGDKHLDAYTKADANKFRDALIIRGLAGSSITRIFGTVRAITNFAASELGLTLTNPFNGVYYDREAGVSDRNPIPADALSEVQRQCRKMDDDIRWLVALVSDTGMRLAEAAGMVREDIERRSDGTLVAQVRPHPWRRLKTKGSERIVPLEGEARWAAERLMAAATDTKFLFPRYNKKDQTNANAASAALNKWIKQMAPEGCTMHSFRHSMRDRLRAVECPADIVDQIGGWQTDGVGHGYGAGYPVEVLQKWMKAVT
;
A
#
# COMPACT_ATOMS: atom_id res chain seq x y z
N MET A 1 -11.51 10.25 -44.41
CA MET A 1 -10.29 9.51 -44.02
C MET A 1 -9.68 10.27 -42.86
N SER A 2 -9.84 9.81 -41.63
CA SER A 2 -9.23 10.46 -40.46
C SER A 2 -7.77 10.03 -40.38
N GLU A 3 -6.85 10.97 -40.50
CA GLU A 3 -5.44 10.73 -40.24
C GLU A 3 -5.27 10.26 -38.81
N THR A 4 -4.93 9.00 -38.63
CA THR A 4 -4.59 8.43 -37.33
C THR A 4 -3.21 8.92 -36.96
N ILE A 5 -3.13 10.02 -36.22
CA ILE A 5 -1.86 10.53 -35.67
C ILE A 5 -1.29 9.44 -34.73
N SER A 6 -0.24 8.76 -35.18
CA SER A 6 0.46 7.79 -34.34
C SER A 6 1.13 8.50 -33.17
N PRO A 7 0.98 8.00 -31.92
CA PRO A 7 1.64 8.58 -30.77
C PRO A 7 3.16 8.69 -30.94
N ALA A 8 3.79 9.69 -30.31
CA ALA A 8 5.23 9.90 -30.37
C ALA A 8 6.01 8.62 -30.02
N PHE A 9 7.10 8.35 -30.72
CA PHE A 9 7.95 7.16 -30.57
C PHE A 9 7.24 5.83 -30.84
N THR A 10 6.13 5.81 -31.59
CA THR A 10 5.44 4.57 -31.93
C THR A 10 5.27 4.38 -33.43
N PHE A 11 5.11 3.12 -33.85
CA PHE A 11 4.61 2.73 -35.15
C PHE A 11 3.70 1.51 -35.02
N VAL A 12 2.87 1.26 -36.03
CA VAL A 12 1.93 0.13 -36.04
C VAL A 12 2.45 -0.94 -36.96
N LYS A 13 2.48 -2.20 -36.53
CA LYS A 13 2.73 -3.38 -37.33
C LYS A 13 1.69 -4.44 -36.98
N ASP A 14 1.01 -4.97 -37.96
CA ASP A 14 -0.06 -5.99 -37.83
C ASP A 14 -1.14 -5.59 -36.82
N GLY A 15 -1.51 -4.30 -36.80
CA GLY A 15 -2.49 -3.74 -35.85
C GLY A 15 -2.00 -3.58 -34.41
N VAL A 16 -0.74 -3.89 -34.10
CA VAL A 16 -0.14 -3.75 -32.79
C VAL A 16 0.83 -2.57 -32.75
N PHE A 17 0.78 -1.76 -31.71
CA PHE A 17 1.72 -0.65 -31.53
C PHE A 17 3.08 -1.15 -31.04
N TYR A 18 4.14 -0.59 -31.64
CA TYR A 18 5.55 -0.81 -31.29
C TYR A 18 6.17 0.50 -30.83
N PHE A 19 7.00 0.43 -29.81
CA PHE A 19 7.91 1.52 -29.44
C PHE A 19 9.10 1.54 -30.40
N SER A 20 9.57 2.72 -30.79
CA SER A 20 10.75 2.86 -31.62
C SER A 20 11.45 4.19 -31.36
N ARG A 21 12.71 4.12 -30.92
CA ARG A 21 13.51 5.31 -30.64
C ARG A 21 14.94 5.14 -31.14
N ARG A 22 15.46 6.14 -31.84
CA ARG A 22 16.83 6.16 -32.35
C ARG A 22 17.80 6.42 -31.17
N ILE A 23 18.90 5.68 -31.12
CA ILE A 23 19.96 5.88 -30.15
C ILE A 23 20.74 7.14 -30.51
N PRO A 24 20.99 8.07 -29.54
CA PRO A 24 21.83 9.25 -29.76
C PRO A 24 23.20 8.91 -30.30
N LYS A 25 23.77 9.79 -31.12
CA LYS A 25 25.05 9.53 -31.81
C LYS A 25 26.19 9.30 -30.83
N ASP A 26 26.21 10.05 -29.73
CA ASP A 26 27.20 10.01 -28.65
C ASP A 26 27.16 8.73 -27.81
N LEU A 27 26.01 8.03 -27.81
CA LEU A 27 25.82 6.80 -27.02
C LEU A 27 25.86 5.51 -27.84
N LYS A 28 26.10 5.60 -29.15
CA LYS A 28 26.15 4.42 -30.03
C LYS A 28 27.14 3.35 -29.60
N LYS A 29 28.26 3.75 -28.99
CA LYS A 29 29.29 2.84 -28.47
C LYS A 29 28.79 1.87 -27.40
N HIS A 30 27.65 2.18 -26.74
CA HIS A 30 27.05 1.36 -25.70
C HIS A 30 25.99 0.39 -26.22
N TYR A 31 25.72 0.40 -27.54
CA TYR A 31 24.64 -0.39 -28.13
C TYR A 31 25.09 -1.14 -29.39
N SER A 32 24.58 -2.34 -29.57
CA SER A 32 24.79 -3.15 -30.79
C SER A 32 23.88 -2.79 -31.93
N SER A 33 22.86 -1.94 -31.71
CA SER A 33 21.87 -1.50 -32.73
C SER A 33 21.79 0.02 -32.78
N LEU A 34 21.30 0.56 -33.89
CA LEU A 34 21.11 1.99 -34.10
C LEU A 34 19.74 2.50 -33.54
N ARG A 35 18.87 1.58 -33.21
CA ARG A 35 17.51 1.89 -32.80
C ARG A 35 16.99 0.86 -31.79
N ILE A 36 16.30 1.31 -30.77
CA ILE A 36 15.57 0.46 -29.83
C ILE A 36 14.14 0.33 -30.35
N ALA A 37 13.67 -0.90 -30.60
CA ALA A 37 12.31 -1.16 -31.03
C ALA A 37 11.78 -2.46 -30.40
N TYR A 38 10.55 -2.40 -29.84
CA TYR A 38 9.87 -3.58 -29.30
C TYR A 38 8.35 -3.36 -29.25
N SER A 39 7.58 -4.45 -29.16
CA SER A 39 6.13 -4.40 -29.11
C SER A 39 5.63 -3.82 -27.78
N LEU A 40 4.70 -2.88 -27.85
CA LEU A 40 3.97 -2.33 -26.70
C LEU A 40 2.82 -3.25 -26.24
N ARG A 41 2.60 -4.36 -26.94
CA ARG A 41 1.57 -5.37 -26.66
C ARG A 41 0.18 -4.76 -26.44
N THR A 42 -0.20 -3.84 -27.32
CA THR A 42 -1.51 -3.20 -27.32
C THR A 42 -1.92 -2.77 -28.73
N ARG A 43 -3.22 -2.78 -28.99
CA ARG A 43 -3.85 -2.22 -30.20
C ARG A 43 -4.54 -0.88 -29.92
N ALA A 44 -4.65 -0.47 -28.65
CA ALA A 44 -5.28 0.79 -28.25
C ALA A 44 -4.26 1.94 -28.28
N ALA A 45 -4.50 2.96 -29.09
CA ALA A 45 -3.58 4.11 -29.26
C ALA A 45 -3.28 4.84 -27.93
N ARG A 46 -4.29 5.08 -27.09
CA ARG A 46 -4.13 5.75 -25.79
C ARG A 46 -3.22 4.97 -24.83
N VAL A 47 -3.34 3.63 -24.83
CA VAL A 47 -2.47 2.77 -24.01
C VAL A 47 -1.05 2.74 -24.57
N ALA A 48 -0.92 2.72 -25.90
CA ALA A 48 0.37 2.78 -26.58
C ALA A 48 1.11 4.07 -26.26
N GLU A 49 0.42 5.22 -26.28
CA GLU A 49 1.00 6.52 -25.94
C GLU A 49 1.55 6.54 -24.50
N ALA A 50 0.77 6.11 -23.53
CA ALA A 50 1.20 6.07 -22.12
C ALA A 50 2.42 5.16 -21.91
N ARG A 51 2.43 3.98 -22.56
CA ARG A 51 3.56 3.04 -22.50
C ARG A 51 4.80 3.57 -23.22
N ALA A 52 4.63 4.22 -24.38
CA ALA A 52 5.73 4.81 -25.13
C ALA A 52 6.37 5.98 -24.41
N ARG A 53 5.57 6.86 -23.79
CA ARG A 53 6.07 7.97 -22.98
C ARG A 53 6.90 7.46 -21.81
N ARG A 54 6.40 6.49 -21.03
CA ARG A 54 7.16 5.89 -19.93
C ARG A 54 8.48 5.26 -20.38
N ALA A 55 8.47 4.56 -21.52
CA ALA A 55 9.69 3.97 -22.09
C ALA A 55 10.68 5.03 -22.54
N ALA A 56 10.21 6.15 -23.08
CA ALA A 56 11.05 7.27 -23.50
C ALA A 56 11.70 7.94 -22.28
N ASP A 57 10.93 8.21 -21.21
CA ASP A 57 11.42 8.81 -19.97
C ASP A 57 12.50 7.93 -19.30
N GLN A 58 12.28 6.61 -19.24
CA GLN A 58 13.27 5.67 -18.70
C GLN A 58 14.57 5.64 -19.53
N LEU A 59 14.47 5.75 -20.86
CA LEU A 59 15.65 5.82 -21.73
C LEU A 59 16.38 7.14 -21.58
N ASP A 60 15.69 8.27 -21.40
CA ASP A 60 16.31 9.57 -21.19
C ASP A 60 17.10 9.60 -19.89
N GLU A 61 16.53 9.06 -18.80
CA GLU A 61 17.21 8.93 -17.52
C GLU A 61 18.45 8.02 -17.62
N TYR A 62 18.31 6.86 -18.28
CA TYR A 62 19.43 5.94 -18.48
C TYR A 62 20.53 6.56 -19.36
N TRP A 63 20.18 7.27 -20.42
CA TRP A 63 21.14 7.97 -21.29
C TRP A 63 21.83 9.13 -20.59
N PHE A 64 21.11 9.82 -19.69
CA PHE A 64 21.73 10.82 -18.81
C PHE A 64 22.81 10.18 -17.93
N HIS A 65 22.50 9.06 -17.29
CA HIS A 65 23.48 8.33 -16.47
C HIS A 65 24.68 7.81 -17.28
N LEU A 66 24.46 7.31 -18.49
CA LEU A 66 25.56 6.88 -19.37
C LEU A 66 26.49 8.07 -19.73
N ARG A 67 25.94 9.22 -20.05
CA ARG A 67 26.71 10.44 -20.32
C ARG A 67 27.48 10.91 -19.11
N SER A 68 26.86 10.84 -17.93
CA SER A 68 27.48 11.22 -16.65
C SER A 68 28.67 10.35 -16.29
N LYS A 69 28.68 9.06 -16.67
CA LYS A 69 29.84 8.17 -16.53
C LYS A 69 31.01 8.54 -17.45
N ASP A 70 30.69 9.03 -18.64
CA ASP A 70 31.68 9.39 -19.68
C ASP A 70 32.06 10.88 -19.62
N ALA A 71 31.36 11.72 -18.84
CA ALA A 71 31.64 13.14 -18.75
C ALA A 71 32.96 13.41 -18.04
N ASP A 72 33.71 14.38 -18.56
CA ASP A 72 34.89 14.92 -17.87
C ASP A 72 34.42 15.90 -16.78
N LEU A 73 34.16 15.37 -15.60
CA LEU A 73 33.63 16.13 -14.47
C LEU A 73 34.75 16.97 -13.83
N PRO A 74 34.52 18.26 -13.51
CA PRO A 74 35.43 19.05 -12.71
C PRO A 74 35.74 18.34 -11.39
N GLY A 75 37.00 18.12 -11.09
CA GLY A 75 37.41 17.37 -9.88
C GLY A 75 37.45 15.84 -10.04
N LYS A 76 37.29 15.30 -11.24
CA LYS A 76 37.35 13.85 -11.54
C LYS A 76 38.68 13.20 -11.05
N HIS A 77 39.77 13.95 -11.06
CA HIS A 77 41.06 13.54 -10.53
C HIS A 77 41.10 13.37 -8.99
N MET A 78 40.09 13.92 -8.32
CA MET A 78 39.87 13.78 -6.86
C MET A 78 39.04 12.54 -6.53
N LEU A 79 38.35 11.94 -7.54
CA LEU A 79 37.59 10.71 -7.36
C LEU A 79 38.59 9.54 -7.34
N ARG A 80 38.65 8.81 -6.23
CA ARG A 80 39.37 7.54 -6.15
C ARG A 80 38.61 6.49 -6.95
N LEU A 81 38.87 6.40 -8.27
CA LEU A 81 38.39 5.30 -9.10
C LEU A 81 39.26 4.08 -8.80
N LYS A 82 38.69 3.03 -8.24
CA LYS A 82 39.31 1.70 -8.19
C LYS A 82 39.32 1.11 -9.62
N GLY A 83 40.53 0.87 -10.14
CA GLY A 83 40.78 -0.17 -11.12
C GLY A 83 41.06 0.24 -12.56
N ASP A 84 42.32 0.49 -12.89
CA ASP A 84 42.91 0.03 -14.13
C ASP A 84 44.33 -0.50 -13.83
N GLY A 85 44.59 -1.73 -14.28
CA GLY A 85 45.79 -2.47 -13.94
C GLY A 85 47.06 -1.85 -14.49
N ARG A 86 47.94 -1.42 -13.60
CA ARG A 86 49.38 -1.46 -13.82
C ARG A 86 50.04 -1.94 -12.52
N VAL A 87 50.67 -3.08 -12.65
CA VAL A 87 51.53 -3.70 -11.64
C VAL A 87 52.69 -2.78 -11.35
N VAL A 88 52.77 -2.21 -10.15
CA VAL A 88 53.98 -1.76 -9.51
C VAL A 88 54.05 -2.44 -8.16
N ALA A 89 55.17 -3.14 -7.97
CA ALA A 89 55.38 -4.03 -6.86
C ALA A 89 55.42 -3.33 -5.50
N SER A 90 55.01 -4.12 -4.51
CA SER A 90 55.37 -4.10 -3.08
C SER A 90 54.87 -2.95 -2.21
N SER A 91 53.70 -3.17 -1.66
CA SER A 91 53.37 -3.06 -0.23
C SER A 91 52.14 -3.95 0.03
N PRO A 92 52.05 -4.68 1.13
CA PRO A 92 50.90 -5.55 1.35
C PRO A 92 49.63 -4.74 1.38
N PRO A 93 48.55 -5.22 0.73
CA PRO A 93 47.26 -4.52 0.77
C PRO A 93 46.82 -4.50 2.23
N LEU A 94 46.64 -3.31 2.78
CA LEU A 94 45.71 -3.14 3.87
C LEU A 94 44.37 -3.68 3.33
N GLU A 95 44.00 -4.88 3.75
CA GLU A 95 42.63 -5.39 3.62
C GLU A 95 41.72 -4.39 4.29
N VAL A 96 41.15 -3.47 3.50
CA VAL A 96 39.90 -2.81 3.88
C VAL A 96 38.89 -3.93 3.73
N SER A 97 38.79 -4.76 4.75
CA SER A 97 37.67 -5.60 5.01
C SER A 97 36.45 -4.66 5.01
N SER A 98 35.75 -4.56 3.88
CA SER A 98 34.39 -4.06 3.87
C SER A 98 33.62 -5.08 4.69
N ALA A 99 33.56 -4.89 6.02
CA ALA A 99 32.89 -5.80 6.93
C ALA A 99 31.42 -5.87 6.50
N SER A 100 31.12 -6.90 5.72
CA SER A 100 29.74 -7.23 5.39
C SER A 100 29.03 -7.50 6.70
N VAL A 101 27.87 -6.86 6.91
CA VAL A 101 27.06 -7.01 8.12
C VAL A 101 26.14 -8.21 8.02
N LYS A 102 25.82 -8.81 9.16
CA LYS A 102 24.80 -9.86 9.24
C LYS A 102 23.40 -9.29 8.97
N LEU A 103 22.46 -10.15 8.60
CA LEU A 103 21.08 -9.74 8.32
C LEU A 103 20.43 -9.12 9.57
N SER A 104 20.68 -9.64 10.77
CA SER A 104 20.20 -9.05 12.03
C SER A 104 20.71 -7.62 12.25
N GLU A 105 21.97 -7.35 11.92
CA GLU A 105 22.56 -6.01 12.01
C GLU A 105 21.96 -5.07 10.93
N ALA A 106 21.71 -5.59 9.73
CA ALA A 106 21.05 -4.85 8.65
C ALA A 106 19.64 -4.42 9.05
N VAL A 107 18.88 -5.25 9.78
CA VAL A 107 17.58 -4.88 10.37
C VAL A 107 17.77 -3.72 11.35
N GLY A 108 18.78 -3.77 12.22
CA GLY A 108 19.09 -2.69 13.16
C GLY A 108 19.37 -1.35 12.46
N ILE A 109 20.20 -1.38 11.41
CA ILE A 109 20.51 -0.20 10.58
C ILE A 109 19.22 0.35 9.93
N TYR A 110 18.43 -0.53 9.33
CA TYR A 110 17.18 -0.16 8.68
C TYR A 110 16.19 0.49 9.66
N LEU A 111 16.00 -0.10 10.84
CA LEU A 111 15.07 0.42 11.84
C LEU A 111 15.55 1.72 12.46
N ARG A 112 16.84 1.87 12.70
CA ARG A 112 17.42 3.12 13.20
C ARG A 112 17.18 4.29 12.26
N LEU A 113 17.31 4.09 10.94
CA LEU A 113 17.24 5.17 9.94
C LEU A 113 15.85 5.35 9.33
N LYS A 114 15.12 4.24 9.07
CA LYS A 114 13.79 4.27 8.45
C LYS A 114 12.65 4.07 9.44
N GLY A 115 12.95 3.64 10.68
CA GLY A 115 11.96 3.35 11.70
C GLY A 115 11.56 4.54 12.56
N GLN A 116 12.29 5.65 12.52
CA GLN A 116 11.98 6.85 13.30
C GLN A 116 10.57 7.38 12.95
N GLY A 117 9.73 7.58 13.99
CA GLY A 117 8.34 8.03 13.82
C GLY A 117 7.42 6.99 13.14
N ARG A 118 7.88 5.76 12.91
CA ARG A 118 7.06 4.67 12.42
C ARG A 118 6.38 3.92 13.57
N PRO A 119 5.17 3.37 13.35
CA PRO A 119 4.47 2.59 14.38
C PRO A 119 5.20 1.26 14.66
N ASP A 120 4.99 0.69 15.86
CA ASP A 120 5.55 -0.61 16.27
C ASP A 120 5.28 -1.75 15.28
N THR A 121 4.16 -1.69 14.56
CA THR A 121 3.83 -2.67 13.52
C THR A 121 4.83 -2.68 12.38
N PHE A 122 5.47 -1.53 12.07
CA PHE A 122 6.53 -1.44 11.08
C PHE A 122 7.80 -2.14 11.58
N HIS A 123 8.20 -1.88 12.82
CA HIS A 123 9.36 -2.51 13.47
C HIS A 123 9.18 -4.03 13.54
N ARG A 124 8.07 -4.48 14.11
CA ARG A 124 7.74 -5.92 14.19
C ARG A 124 7.64 -6.61 12.83
N ALA A 125 7.21 -5.91 11.77
CA ALA A 125 7.17 -6.49 10.43
C ALA A 125 8.56 -6.69 9.85
N ALA A 126 9.48 -5.75 10.07
CA ALA A 126 10.88 -5.85 9.63
C ALA A 126 11.59 -7.01 10.36
N GLU A 127 11.53 -7.01 11.69
CA GLU A 127 12.12 -8.05 12.54
C GLU A 127 11.59 -9.44 12.21
N ARG A 128 10.28 -9.61 12.15
CA ARG A 128 9.63 -10.88 11.82
C ARG A 128 9.99 -11.39 10.42
N SER A 129 10.01 -10.49 9.42
CA SER A 129 10.31 -10.90 8.04
C SER A 129 11.74 -11.39 7.89
N CYS A 130 12.71 -10.71 8.50
CA CYS A 130 14.10 -11.15 8.51
C CYS A 130 14.32 -12.33 9.47
N GLY A 131 13.58 -12.39 10.59
CA GLY A 131 13.59 -13.55 11.49
C GLY A 131 13.24 -14.84 10.77
N TYR A 132 12.27 -14.84 9.86
CA TYR A 132 11.96 -16.03 9.03
C TYR A 132 13.11 -16.43 8.11
N VAL A 133 13.91 -15.48 7.61
CA VAL A 133 15.12 -15.80 6.84
C VAL A 133 16.17 -16.43 7.74
N ILE A 134 16.41 -15.85 8.91
CA ILE A 134 17.37 -16.33 9.90
C ILE A 134 17.00 -17.74 10.37
N ASP A 135 15.75 -17.99 10.68
CA ASP A 135 15.24 -19.31 11.07
C ASP A 135 15.48 -20.37 9.97
N ALA A 136 15.28 -20.01 8.71
CA ALA A 136 15.40 -20.95 7.59
C ALA A 136 16.86 -21.17 7.14
N CYS A 137 17.69 -20.12 7.16
CA CYS A 137 18.98 -20.09 6.48
C CYS A 137 20.16 -19.76 7.39
N GLY A 138 19.91 -19.39 8.66
CA GLY A 138 20.91 -18.84 9.58
C GLY A 138 21.15 -17.34 9.40
N ASP A 139 21.70 -16.70 10.44
CA ASP A 139 22.07 -15.29 10.41
C ASP A 139 23.44 -15.12 9.75
N LYS A 140 23.42 -14.92 8.44
CA LYS A 140 24.60 -14.78 7.60
C LYS A 140 24.92 -13.31 7.30
N HIS A 141 26.14 -13.06 6.87
CA HIS A 141 26.50 -11.80 6.23
C HIS A 141 25.70 -11.60 4.94
N LEU A 142 25.36 -10.35 4.59
CA LEU A 142 24.47 -10.05 3.46
C LEU A 142 24.99 -10.60 2.12
N ASP A 143 26.29 -10.61 1.93
CA ASP A 143 26.98 -11.13 0.74
C ASP A 143 27.11 -12.66 0.71
N ALA A 144 26.91 -13.31 1.86
CA ALA A 144 26.93 -14.77 1.99
C ALA A 144 25.59 -15.46 1.71
N TYR A 145 24.50 -14.69 1.53
CA TYR A 145 23.23 -15.27 1.11
C TYR A 145 23.24 -15.57 -0.39
N THR A 146 22.74 -16.75 -0.73
CA THR A 146 22.67 -17.26 -2.09
C THR A 146 21.23 -17.35 -2.61
N LYS A 147 21.08 -17.62 -3.91
CA LYS A 147 19.77 -17.94 -4.49
C LYS A 147 19.16 -19.21 -3.91
N ALA A 148 20.01 -20.19 -3.54
CA ALA A 148 19.56 -21.40 -2.86
C ALA A 148 18.97 -21.08 -1.47
N ASP A 149 19.56 -20.17 -0.70
CA ASP A 149 18.99 -19.71 0.55
C ASP A 149 17.63 -19.03 0.35
N ALA A 150 17.52 -18.16 -0.67
CA ALA A 150 16.26 -17.50 -0.96
C ALA A 150 15.14 -18.48 -1.39
N ASN A 151 15.47 -19.56 -2.10
CA ASN A 151 14.55 -20.63 -2.42
C ASN A 151 14.17 -21.44 -1.17
N LYS A 152 15.13 -21.81 -0.32
CA LYS A 152 14.89 -22.48 0.95
C LYS A 152 13.99 -21.66 1.88
N PHE A 153 14.21 -20.34 1.92
CA PHE A 153 13.36 -19.41 2.65
C PHE A 153 11.92 -19.38 2.10
N ARG A 154 11.74 -19.34 0.76
CA ARG A 154 10.42 -19.45 0.13
C ARG A 154 9.70 -20.73 0.56
N ASP A 155 10.39 -21.86 0.47
CA ASP A 155 9.82 -23.16 0.77
C ASP A 155 9.42 -23.26 2.26
N ALA A 156 10.20 -22.68 3.16
CA ALA A 156 9.87 -22.58 4.57
C ALA A 156 8.59 -21.75 4.82
N LEU A 157 8.36 -20.66 4.05
CA LEU A 157 7.13 -19.87 4.16
C LEU A 157 5.91 -20.63 3.61
N ILE A 158 6.07 -21.38 2.53
CA ILE A 158 5.02 -22.25 1.96
C ILE A 158 4.64 -23.36 2.94
N ILE A 159 5.62 -24.05 3.52
CA ILE A 159 5.40 -25.11 4.52
C ILE A 159 4.66 -24.56 5.76
N ARG A 160 4.90 -23.29 6.14
CA ARG A 160 4.15 -22.61 7.21
C ARG A 160 2.71 -22.26 6.82
N GLY A 161 2.25 -22.58 5.62
CA GLY A 161 0.89 -22.33 5.13
C GLY A 161 0.59 -20.84 4.87
N LEU A 162 1.60 -20.02 4.60
CA LEU A 162 1.37 -18.61 4.33
C LEU A 162 0.83 -18.38 2.93
N ALA A 163 -0.22 -17.57 2.82
CA ALA A 163 -0.77 -17.17 1.52
C ALA A 163 0.26 -16.38 0.68
N GLY A 164 0.17 -16.53 -0.65
CA GLY A 164 1.08 -15.91 -1.62
C GLY A 164 1.20 -14.40 -1.47
N SER A 165 0.11 -13.71 -1.12
CA SER A 165 0.10 -12.29 -0.80
C SER A 165 0.94 -11.94 0.44
N SER A 166 0.94 -12.81 1.47
CA SER A 166 1.77 -12.67 2.67
C SER A 166 3.24 -12.91 2.35
N ILE A 167 3.55 -13.94 1.56
CA ILE A 167 4.90 -14.24 1.07
C ILE A 167 5.43 -13.04 0.27
N THR A 168 4.63 -12.45 -0.61
CA THR A 168 5.00 -11.26 -1.40
C THR A 168 5.41 -10.10 -0.50
N ARG A 169 4.64 -9.83 0.56
CA ARG A 169 4.94 -8.76 1.53
C ARG A 169 6.21 -9.04 2.32
N ILE A 170 6.43 -10.28 2.77
CA ILE A 170 7.61 -10.69 3.53
C ILE A 170 8.86 -10.55 2.65
N PHE A 171 8.86 -11.10 1.44
CA PHE A 171 9.97 -10.92 0.48
C PHE A 171 10.23 -9.46 0.14
N GLY A 172 9.16 -8.65 0.00
CA GLY A 172 9.27 -7.20 -0.21
C GLY A 172 10.03 -6.51 0.93
N THR A 173 9.73 -6.87 2.17
CA THR A 173 10.40 -6.32 3.36
C THR A 173 11.86 -6.75 3.44
N VAL A 174 12.15 -8.05 3.23
CA VAL A 174 13.53 -8.57 3.25
C VAL A 174 14.38 -7.88 2.16
N ARG A 175 13.85 -7.79 0.93
CA ARG A 175 14.54 -7.09 -0.17
C ARG A 175 14.84 -5.63 0.14
N ALA A 176 13.86 -4.92 0.74
CA ALA A 176 14.02 -3.52 1.09
C ALA A 176 15.12 -3.33 2.15
N ILE A 177 15.18 -4.20 3.16
CA ILE A 177 16.20 -4.16 4.21
C ILE A 177 17.58 -4.49 3.65
N THR A 178 17.70 -5.55 2.87
CA THR A 178 18.97 -5.97 2.25
C THR A 178 19.51 -4.88 1.32
N ASN A 179 18.68 -4.34 0.43
CA ASN A 179 19.10 -3.29 -0.50
C ASN A 179 19.47 -2.00 0.24
N PHE A 180 18.70 -1.63 1.28
CA PHE A 180 18.96 -0.43 2.05
C PHE A 180 20.30 -0.55 2.80
N ALA A 181 20.53 -1.64 3.54
CA ALA A 181 21.76 -1.84 4.27
C ALA A 181 22.99 -1.91 3.32
N ALA A 182 22.83 -2.59 2.17
CA ALA A 182 23.90 -2.62 1.16
C ALA A 182 24.23 -1.22 0.64
N SER A 183 23.22 -0.39 0.36
CA SER A 183 23.40 1.00 -0.08
C SER A 183 24.10 1.85 0.99
N GLU A 184 23.64 1.78 2.25
CA GLU A 184 24.21 2.57 3.36
C GLU A 184 25.66 2.21 3.66
N LEU A 185 26.03 0.94 3.46
CA LEU A 185 27.38 0.45 3.74
C LEU A 185 28.29 0.40 2.51
N GLY A 186 27.80 0.84 1.35
CA GLY A 186 28.58 0.80 0.11
C GLY A 186 28.91 -0.62 -0.38
N LEU A 187 28.09 -1.63 0.00
CA LEU A 187 28.31 -3.02 -0.41
C LEU A 187 27.84 -3.23 -1.84
N THR A 188 28.67 -3.84 -2.67
CA THR A 188 28.30 -4.27 -4.01
C THR A 188 27.81 -5.71 -3.95
N LEU A 189 26.47 -5.90 -3.88
CA LEU A 189 25.88 -7.23 -3.89
C LEU A 189 24.67 -7.30 -4.81
N THR A 190 24.45 -8.45 -5.43
CA THR A 190 23.22 -8.77 -6.11
C THR A 190 22.27 -9.40 -5.11
N ASN A 191 21.14 -8.75 -4.81
CA ASN A 191 20.21 -9.23 -3.79
C ASN A 191 19.61 -10.60 -4.20
N PRO A 192 19.90 -11.69 -3.48
CA PRO A 192 19.49 -13.04 -3.87
C PRO A 192 17.98 -13.26 -3.73
N PHE A 193 17.31 -12.42 -2.93
CA PHE A 193 15.83 -12.49 -2.73
C PHE A 193 15.04 -11.88 -3.88
N ASN A 194 15.70 -11.28 -4.89
CA ASN A 194 15.05 -10.80 -6.10
C ASN A 194 14.70 -11.97 -7.02
N GLY A 195 13.55 -11.87 -7.74
CA GLY A 195 13.17 -12.84 -8.77
C GLY A 195 12.95 -14.27 -8.25
N VAL A 196 12.58 -14.46 -6.97
CA VAL A 196 12.15 -15.75 -6.45
C VAL A 196 10.74 -16.01 -6.88
N TYR A 197 10.50 -17.16 -7.53
CA TYR A 197 9.17 -17.56 -7.97
C TYR A 197 8.39 -18.23 -6.84
N TYR A 198 7.16 -17.86 -6.68
CA TYR A 198 6.10 -18.53 -5.89
C TYR A 198 4.74 -18.10 -6.43
N ASP A 199 3.73 -18.93 -6.21
CA ASP A 199 2.35 -18.58 -6.57
C ASP A 199 1.84 -17.47 -5.64
N ARG A 200 1.54 -16.31 -6.22
CA ARG A 200 1.09 -15.12 -5.47
C ARG A 200 -0.37 -15.19 -5.06
N GLU A 201 -1.14 -16.04 -5.70
CA GLU A 201 -2.58 -16.20 -5.48
C GLU A 201 -2.88 -17.40 -4.58
N ALA A 202 -1.90 -18.28 -4.34
CA ALA A 202 -2.06 -19.41 -3.46
C ALA A 202 -2.53 -19.01 -2.06
N GLY A 203 -3.63 -19.58 -1.61
CA GLY A 203 -4.20 -19.32 -0.29
C GLY A 203 -4.74 -17.91 -0.09
N VAL A 204 -4.90 -17.11 -1.16
CA VAL A 204 -5.58 -15.82 -1.11
C VAL A 204 -7.08 -16.07 -1.14
N SER A 205 -7.78 -15.68 -0.09
CA SER A 205 -9.24 -15.68 -0.06
C SER A 205 -9.79 -14.33 -0.45
N ASP A 206 -10.79 -14.32 -1.31
CA ASP A 206 -11.54 -13.10 -1.61
C ASP A 206 -12.31 -12.65 -0.37
N ARG A 207 -12.33 -11.34 -0.17
CA ARG A 207 -13.15 -10.74 0.87
C ARG A 207 -14.51 -10.42 0.29
N ASN A 208 -15.47 -11.27 0.61
CA ASN A 208 -16.83 -11.08 0.15
C ASN A 208 -17.53 -9.93 0.88
N PRO A 209 -18.41 -9.18 0.21
CA PRO A 209 -19.36 -8.30 0.87
C PRO A 209 -20.27 -9.15 1.78
N ILE A 210 -20.80 -8.54 2.84
CA ILE A 210 -21.84 -9.19 3.66
C ILE A 210 -23.14 -9.15 2.85
N PRO A 211 -23.82 -10.29 2.63
CA PRO A 211 -25.12 -10.33 1.97
C PRO A 211 -26.17 -9.50 2.70
N ALA A 212 -27.19 -9.02 1.99
CA ALA A 212 -28.19 -8.09 2.53
C ALA A 212 -28.98 -8.66 3.71
N ASP A 213 -29.34 -9.94 3.66
CA ASP A 213 -30.01 -10.67 4.72
C ASP A 213 -29.16 -10.78 5.99
N ALA A 214 -27.89 -11.16 5.83
CA ALA A 214 -26.93 -11.22 6.93
C ALA A 214 -26.62 -9.82 7.49
N LEU A 215 -26.55 -8.79 6.65
CA LEU A 215 -26.39 -7.41 7.08
C LEU A 215 -27.55 -6.98 7.97
N SER A 216 -28.79 -7.20 7.52
CA SER A 216 -30.02 -6.89 8.26
C SER A 216 -30.09 -7.62 9.60
N GLU A 217 -29.68 -8.88 9.64
CA GLU A 217 -29.62 -9.66 10.89
C GLU A 217 -28.57 -9.10 11.86
N VAL A 218 -27.37 -8.76 11.38
CA VAL A 218 -26.34 -8.14 12.22
C VAL A 218 -26.84 -6.82 12.79
N GLN A 219 -27.47 -5.97 11.98
CA GLN A 219 -28.01 -4.68 12.40
C GLN A 219 -29.14 -4.86 13.43
N ARG A 220 -30.05 -5.81 13.22
CA ARG A 220 -31.10 -6.17 14.17
C ARG A 220 -30.53 -6.62 15.52
N GLN A 221 -29.47 -7.43 15.51
CA GLN A 221 -28.77 -7.85 16.72
C GLN A 221 -28.05 -6.69 17.41
N CYS A 222 -27.49 -5.74 16.65
CA CYS A 222 -26.91 -4.54 17.22
C CYS A 222 -27.94 -3.75 18.05
N ARG A 223 -29.14 -3.55 17.50
CA ARG A 223 -30.24 -2.88 18.22
C ARG A 223 -30.71 -3.65 19.45
N LYS A 224 -30.80 -4.97 19.36
CA LYS A 224 -31.23 -5.83 20.47
C LYS A 224 -30.27 -5.79 21.66
N MET A 225 -28.97 -5.77 21.38
CA MET A 225 -27.94 -5.79 22.44
C MET A 225 -27.62 -4.40 22.99
N ASP A 226 -27.70 -3.38 22.16
CA ASP A 226 -27.62 -1.94 22.50
C ASP A 226 -26.45 -1.57 23.43
N ASP A 227 -25.24 -1.98 23.07
CA ASP A 227 -24.02 -1.69 23.81
C ASP A 227 -22.93 -1.03 22.94
N ASP A 228 -21.86 -0.55 23.57
CA ASP A 228 -20.73 0.15 22.89
C ASP A 228 -20.12 -0.65 21.75
N ILE A 229 -20.04 -1.97 21.88
CA ILE A 229 -19.48 -2.85 20.85
C ILE A 229 -20.40 -2.89 19.62
N ARG A 230 -21.71 -2.97 19.83
CA ARG A 230 -22.72 -3.05 18.76
C ARG A 230 -22.93 -1.70 18.10
N TRP A 231 -22.82 -0.61 18.84
CA TRP A 231 -22.79 0.74 18.25
C TRP A 231 -21.62 0.91 17.28
N LEU A 232 -20.43 0.34 17.60
CA LEU A 232 -19.29 0.37 16.66
C LEU A 232 -19.58 -0.42 15.38
N VAL A 233 -20.22 -1.60 15.48
CA VAL A 233 -20.62 -2.39 14.31
C VAL A 233 -21.66 -1.63 13.48
N ALA A 234 -22.70 -1.11 14.12
CA ALA A 234 -23.76 -0.36 13.46
C ALA A 234 -23.21 0.89 12.75
N LEU A 235 -22.32 1.64 13.40
CA LEU A 235 -21.67 2.79 12.80
C LEU A 235 -20.88 2.41 11.52
N VAL A 236 -20.14 1.30 11.56
CA VAL A 236 -19.36 0.83 10.39
C VAL A 236 -20.26 0.25 9.30
N SER A 237 -21.37 -0.40 9.65
CA SER A 237 -22.25 -1.09 8.71
C SER A 237 -22.88 -0.15 7.67
N ASP A 238 -23.26 1.05 8.09
CA ASP A 238 -23.91 2.05 7.22
C ASP A 238 -23.03 3.24 6.85
N THR A 239 -21.76 3.25 7.24
CA THR A 239 -20.79 4.25 6.77
C THR A 239 -19.72 3.68 5.87
N GLY A 240 -19.45 2.38 5.94
CA GLY A 240 -18.31 1.75 5.28
C GLY A 240 -16.95 2.30 5.71
N MET A 241 -16.86 2.98 6.86
CA MET A 241 -15.59 3.45 7.42
C MET A 241 -14.65 2.28 7.72
N ARG A 242 -13.34 2.54 7.70
CA ARG A 242 -12.40 1.54 8.22
C ARG A 242 -12.58 1.41 9.72
N LEU A 243 -12.51 0.17 10.24
CA LEU A 243 -12.71 -0.08 11.66
C LEU A 243 -11.80 0.80 12.55
N ALA A 244 -10.55 1.04 12.14
CA ALA A 244 -9.65 1.92 12.88
C ALA A 244 -10.11 3.39 12.85
N GLU A 245 -10.76 3.84 11.77
CA GLU A 245 -11.34 5.18 11.67
C GLU A 245 -12.47 5.34 12.70
N ALA A 246 -13.41 4.42 12.70
CA ALA A 246 -14.56 4.44 13.61
C ALA A 246 -14.14 4.22 15.08
N ALA A 247 -13.34 3.19 15.37
CA ALA A 247 -12.93 2.86 16.74
C ALA A 247 -12.10 3.96 17.43
N GLY A 248 -11.38 4.78 16.66
CA GLY A 248 -10.56 5.88 17.19
C GLY A 248 -11.24 7.25 17.18
N MET A 249 -12.55 7.32 16.98
CA MET A 249 -13.30 8.58 16.99
C MET A 249 -13.46 9.15 18.40
N VAL A 250 -13.54 10.46 18.46
CA VAL A 250 -13.87 11.23 19.65
C VAL A 250 -15.23 11.92 19.49
N ARG A 251 -15.80 12.45 20.56
CA ARG A 251 -17.11 13.10 20.51
C ARG A 251 -17.15 14.26 19.52
N GLU A 252 -16.08 15.02 19.43
CA GLU A 252 -15.95 16.16 18.53
C GLU A 252 -15.85 15.76 17.04
N ASP A 253 -15.72 14.47 16.75
CA ASP A 253 -15.78 13.96 15.38
C ASP A 253 -17.23 13.73 14.90
N ILE A 254 -18.22 13.74 15.81
CA ILE A 254 -19.64 13.69 15.44
C ILE A 254 -20.24 15.09 15.64
N GLU A 255 -20.75 15.62 14.57
CA GLU A 255 -21.34 16.95 14.52
C GLU A 255 -22.83 16.89 14.12
N ARG A 256 -23.68 17.62 14.84
CA ARG A 256 -25.06 17.89 14.42
C ARG A 256 -25.08 19.25 13.75
N ARG A 257 -25.38 19.28 12.47
CA ARG A 257 -25.49 20.50 11.68
C ARG A 257 -26.81 21.24 12.00
N SER A 258 -26.91 22.48 11.56
CA SER A 258 -28.08 23.35 11.78
C SER A 258 -29.39 22.80 11.19
N ASP A 259 -29.28 22.00 10.12
CA ASP A 259 -30.41 21.31 9.47
C ASP A 259 -30.79 19.97 10.16
N GLY A 260 -30.15 19.62 11.29
CA GLY A 260 -30.39 18.39 12.03
C GLY A 260 -29.63 17.17 11.49
N THR A 261 -28.87 17.30 10.39
CA THR A 261 -28.04 16.24 9.84
C THR A 261 -26.90 15.91 10.79
N LEU A 262 -26.72 14.61 11.10
CA LEU A 262 -25.54 14.11 11.81
C LEU A 262 -24.47 13.74 10.81
N VAL A 263 -23.24 14.16 11.07
CA VAL A 263 -22.08 13.82 10.25
C VAL A 263 -20.92 13.32 11.11
N ALA A 264 -20.14 12.39 10.56
CA ALA A 264 -18.88 11.97 11.12
C ALA A 264 -17.72 12.63 10.37
N GLN A 265 -16.83 13.30 11.07
CA GLN A 265 -15.59 13.86 10.54
C GLN A 265 -14.46 12.82 10.67
N VAL A 266 -14.08 12.19 9.57
CA VAL A 266 -12.95 11.26 9.51
C VAL A 266 -11.69 12.08 9.27
N ARG A 267 -10.94 12.38 10.33
CA ARG A 267 -9.72 13.21 10.29
C ARG A 267 -8.58 12.54 11.06
N PRO A 268 -7.30 12.89 10.80
CA PRO A 268 -6.18 12.34 11.55
C PRO A 268 -6.19 12.82 13.01
N HIS A 269 -5.76 11.92 13.92
CA HIS A 269 -5.55 12.23 15.32
C HIS A 269 -4.17 11.72 15.78
N PRO A 270 -3.58 12.25 16.85
CA PRO A 270 -2.32 11.75 17.39
C PRO A 270 -2.32 10.26 17.71
N TRP A 271 -3.45 9.72 18.17
CA TRP A 271 -3.65 8.31 18.54
C TRP A 271 -4.11 7.43 17.38
N ARG A 272 -4.52 8.03 16.23
CA ARG A 272 -5.04 7.30 15.06
C ARG A 272 -4.66 8.01 13.77
N ARG A 273 -3.74 7.41 13.03
CA ARG A 273 -3.37 7.87 11.68
C ARG A 273 -4.40 7.40 10.65
N LEU A 274 -4.63 8.19 9.63
CA LEU A 274 -5.34 7.75 8.43
C LEU A 274 -4.41 6.96 7.50
N LYS A 275 -4.96 6.00 6.75
CA LYS A 275 -4.19 5.15 5.84
C LYS A 275 -3.57 5.95 4.70
N THR A 276 -4.31 6.91 4.15
CA THR A 276 -3.89 7.80 3.06
C THR A 276 -4.38 9.22 3.36
N LYS A 277 -3.76 10.24 2.75
CA LYS A 277 -4.20 11.64 2.87
C LYS A 277 -5.65 11.82 2.40
N GLY A 278 -6.07 11.15 1.33
CA GLY A 278 -7.45 11.19 0.80
C GLY A 278 -8.48 10.42 1.65
N SER A 279 -8.08 9.84 2.80
CA SER A 279 -9.04 9.23 3.72
C SER A 279 -9.76 10.25 4.61
N GLU A 280 -9.27 11.48 4.69
CA GLU A 280 -9.92 12.59 5.40
C GLU A 280 -11.19 13.01 4.67
N ARG A 281 -12.33 13.00 5.36
CA ARG A 281 -13.64 13.24 4.76
C ARG A 281 -14.73 13.43 5.80
N ILE A 282 -15.87 13.97 5.34
CA ILE A 282 -17.12 14.01 6.10
C ILE A 282 -18.03 12.89 5.58
N VAL A 283 -18.65 12.14 6.49
CA VAL A 283 -19.60 11.06 6.18
C VAL A 283 -20.95 11.38 6.85
N PRO A 284 -22.04 11.61 6.10
CA PRO A 284 -23.37 11.71 6.67
C PRO A 284 -23.75 10.40 7.38
N LEU A 285 -24.37 10.51 8.54
CA LEU A 285 -24.82 9.38 9.34
C LEU A 285 -26.30 9.16 9.14
N GLU A 286 -26.66 8.07 8.47
CA GLU A 286 -28.04 7.64 8.22
C GLU A 286 -28.23 6.20 8.70
N GLY A 287 -29.46 5.72 8.77
CA GLY A 287 -29.79 4.35 9.18
C GLY A 287 -29.23 3.95 10.54
N GLU A 288 -28.58 2.80 10.59
CA GLU A 288 -27.98 2.26 11.81
C GLU A 288 -26.77 3.08 12.30
N ALA A 289 -26.07 3.75 11.39
CA ALA A 289 -24.97 4.64 11.78
C ALA A 289 -25.49 5.88 12.53
N ARG A 290 -26.65 6.42 12.14
CA ARG A 290 -27.29 7.52 12.85
C ARG A 290 -27.74 7.08 14.25
N TRP A 291 -28.42 5.94 14.34
CA TRP A 291 -28.83 5.39 15.62
C TRP A 291 -27.64 5.19 16.57
N ALA A 292 -26.56 4.57 16.08
CA ALA A 292 -25.36 4.36 16.88
C ALA A 292 -24.74 5.69 17.35
N ALA A 293 -24.68 6.69 16.48
CA ALA A 293 -24.17 8.01 16.82
C ALA A 293 -25.01 8.69 17.90
N GLU A 294 -26.33 8.61 17.81
CA GLU A 294 -27.26 9.15 18.84
C GLU A 294 -27.05 8.45 20.19
N ARG A 295 -26.87 7.11 20.21
CA ARG A 295 -26.52 6.36 21.42
C ARG A 295 -25.17 6.78 22.02
N LEU A 296 -24.15 6.90 21.18
CA LEU A 296 -22.81 7.32 21.57
C LEU A 296 -22.78 8.74 22.13
N MET A 297 -23.56 9.65 21.56
CA MET A 297 -23.67 11.03 22.05
C MET A 297 -24.45 11.12 23.36
N ALA A 298 -25.44 10.27 23.57
CA ALA A 298 -26.24 10.20 24.81
C ALA A 298 -25.51 9.46 25.95
N ALA A 299 -24.58 8.55 25.64
CA ALA A 299 -23.87 7.78 26.64
C ALA A 299 -22.95 8.68 27.49
N ALA A 300 -23.05 8.55 28.80
CA ALA A 300 -22.12 9.20 29.72
C ALA A 300 -20.73 8.53 29.62
N THR A 301 -19.69 9.33 29.52
CA THR A 301 -18.30 8.85 29.52
C THR A 301 -17.37 9.92 30.07
N ASP A 302 -16.40 9.51 30.85
CA ASP A 302 -15.37 10.39 31.44
C ASP A 302 -14.19 10.62 30.47
N THR A 303 -14.30 10.12 29.24
CA THR A 303 -13.25 10.25 28.22
C THR A 303 -13.75 10.94 26.97
N LYS A 304 -12.82 11.53 26.20
CA LYS A 304 -13.13 12.09 24.89
C LYS A 304 -13.51 11.04 23.84
N PHE A 305 -13.08 9.78 24.03
CA PHE A 305 -13.27 8.71 23.06
C PHE A 305 -14.69 8.18 23.03
N LEU A 306 -15.24 7.97 21.86
CA LEU A 306 -16.53 7.29 21.68
C LEU A 306 -16.45 5.79 22.05
N PHE A 307 -15.28 5.19 21.90
CA PHE A 307 -15.01 3.78 22.21
C PHE A 307 -13.80 3.62 23.14
N PRO A 308 -13.92 3.98 24.43
CA PRO A 308 -12.79 3.95 25.38
C PRO A 308 -12.12 2.58 25.50
N ARG A 309 -12.89 1.51 25.33
CA ARG A 309 -12.42 0.10 25.36
C ARG A 309 -11.23 -0.13 24.42
N TYR A 310 -11.22 0.53 23.27
CA TYR A 310 -10.20 0.34 22.22
C TYR A 310 -9.15 1.46 22.16
N ASN A 311 -9.25 2.45 23.06
CA ASN A 311 -8.37 3.61 23.09
C ASN A 311 -7.71 3.71 24.48
N LYS A 312 -6.47 3.23 24.55
CA LYS A 312 -5.66 3.26 25.79
C LYS A 312 -4.29 3.86 25.51
N LYS A 313 -3.75 4.62 26.44
CA LYS A 313 -2.41 5.23 26.34
C LYS A 313 -2.20 5.99 25.04
N ASP A 314 -3.18 6.80 24.64
CA ASP A 314 -3.17 7.58 23.40
C ASP A 314 -2.89 6.78 22.12
N GLN A 315 -3.39 5.54 22.07
CA GLN A 315 -3.34 4.70 20.88
C GLN A 315 -4.65 3.96 20.68
N THR A 316 -5.12 3.92 19.42
CA THR A 316 -6.29 3.12 19.00
C THR A 316 -5.86 1.69 18.69
N ASN A 317 -6.38 0.71 19.44
CA ASN A 317 -6.14 -0.71 19.20
C ASN A 317 -7.22 -1.33 18.32
N ALA A 318 -7.19 -1.00 17.03
CA ALA A 318 -8.13 -1.55 16.03
C ALA A 318 -8.00 -3.07 15.85
N ASN A 319 -6.84 -3.67 16.20
CA ASN A 319 -6.66 -5.12 16.11
C ASN A 319 -7.47 -5.84 17.19
N ALA A 320 -7.51 -5.33 18.41
CA ALA A 320 -8.35 -5.86 19.47
C ALA A 320 -9.85 -5.74 19.12
N ALA A 321 -10.27 -4.58 18.57
CA ALA A 321 -11.61 -4.39 18.07
C ALA A 321 -11.93 -5.41 16.97
N SER A 322 -11.06 -5.56 15.96
CA SER A 322 -11.24 -6.51 14.88
C SER A 322 -11.37 -7.95 15.36
N ALA A 323 -10.55 -8.39 16.31
CA ALA A 323 -10.60 -9.75 16.83
C ALA A 323 -11.93 -10.04 17.54
N ALA A 324 -12.39 -9.13 18.42
CA ALA A 324 -13.63 -9.27 19.16
C ALA A 324 -14.86 -9.24 18.22
N LEU A 325 -14.91 -8.25 17.32
CA LEU A 325 -16.05 -8.04 16.43
C LEU A 325 -16.17 -9.12 15.37
N ASN A 326 -15.06 -9.56 14.78
CA ASN A 326 -15.09 -10.66 13.80
C ASN A 326 -15.56 -11.98 14.43
N LYS A 327 -15.16 -12.26 15.70
CA LYS A 327 -15.66 -13.44 16.42
C LYS A 327 -17.20 -13.41 16.57
N TRP A 328 -17.77 -12.23 16.80
CA TRP A 328 -19.21 -12.06 16.94
C TRP A 328 -19.92 -12.13 15.58
N ILE A 329 -19.41 -11.44 14.55
CA ILE A 329 -20.00 -11.42 13.21
C ILE A 329 -20.05 -12.81 12.57
N LYS A 330 -19.04 -13.66 12.79
CA LYS A 330 -19.01 -15.05 12.30
C LYS A 330 -20.22 -15.91 12.70
N GLN A 331 -21.00 -15.49 13.69
CA GLN A 331 -22.20 -16.20 14.12
C GLN A 331 -23.41 -15.93 13.22
N MET A 332 -23.36 -14.88 12.38
CA MET A 332 -24.49 -14.37 11.60
C MET A 332 -24.14 -14.17 10.12
N ALA A 333 -22.90 -13.92 9.80
CA ALA A 333 -22.44 -13.69 8.42
C ALA A 333 -21.75 -14.94 7.86
N PRO A 334 -21.80 -15.15 6.53
CA PRO A 334 -21.13 -16.26 5.86
C PRO A 334 -19.62 -16.29 6.13
N GLU A 335 -19.00 -17.46 5.91
CA GLU A 335 -17.57 -17.64 6.03
C GLU A 335 -16.82 -16.66 5.10
N GLY A 336 -15.68 -16.14 5.57
CA GLY A 336 -14.89 -15.11 4.85
C GLY A 336 -15.34 -13.68 5.13
N CYS A 337 -16.54 -13.45 5.68
CA CYS A 337 -16.99 -12.11 6.08
C CYS A 337 -16.33 -11.61 7.36
N THR A 338 -15.98 -10.35 7.37
CA THR A 338 -15.30 -9.65 8.49
C THR A 338 -15.84 -8.23 8.63
N MET A 339 -15.40 -7.50 9.67
CA MET A 339 -15.69 -6.06 9.80
C MET A 339 -15.32 -5.26 8.53
N HIS A 340 -14.31 -5.70 7.79
CA HIS A 340 -13.94 -5.03 6.54
C HIS A 340 -14.94 -5.28 5.40
N SER A 341 -15.70 -6.37 5.49
CA SER A 341 -16.73 -6.74 4.50
C SER A 341 -17.87 -5.73 4.46
N PHE A 342 -18.21 -5.05 5.56
CA PHE A 342 -19.19 -3.95 5.55
C PHE A 342 -18.79 -2.83 4.57
N ARG A 343 -17.49 -2.59 4.45
CA ARG A 343 -16.99 -1.58 3.51
C ARG A 343 -17.15 -2.02 2.05
N HIS A 344 -17.05 -3.31 1.76
CA HIS A 344 -17.38 -3.86 0.44
C HIS A 344 -18.89 -3.77 0.20
N SER A 345 -19.71 -4.19 1.17
CA SER A 345 -21.18 -4.10 1.08
C SER A 345 -21.67 -2.66 0.85
N MET A 346 -21.10 -1.67 1.56
CA MET A 346 -21.47 -0.27 1.36
C MET A 346 -21.16 0.19 -0.07
N ARG A 347 -20.03 -0.20 -0.63
CA ARG A 347 -19.69 0.13 -2.01
C ARG A 347 -20.67 -0.47 -3.01
N ASP A 348 -21.10 -1.73 -2.78
CA ASP A 348 -22.04 -2.41 -3.64
C ASP A 348 -23.46 -1.85 -3.49
N ARG A 349 -23.88 -1.50 -2.27
CA ARG A 349 -25.18 -0.82 -2.01
C ARG A 349 -25.24 0.53 -2.72
N LEU A 350 -24.17 1.34 -2.65
CA LEU A 350 -24.10 2.62 -3.37
C LEU A 350 -24.15 2.42 -4.89
N ARG A 351 -23.50 1.37 -5.43
CA ARG A 351 -23.60 1.03 -6.84
C ARG A 351 -24.99 0.56 -7.25
N ALA A 352 -25.66 -0.21 -6.40
CA ALA A 352 -27.00 -0.71 -6.67
C ALA A 352 -28.06 0.41 -6.82
N VAL A 353 -27.82 1.56 -6.20
CA VAL A 353 -28.66 2.77 -6.37
C VAL A 353 -28.08 3.74 -7.41
N GLU A 354 -27.16 3.30 -8.25
CA GLU A 354 -26.53 4.09 -9.32
C GLU A 354 -25.80 5.36 -8.84
N CYS A 355 -25.25 5.32 -7.61
CA CYS A 355 -24.47 6.44 -7.10
C CYS A 355 -23.22 6.69 -7.96
N PRO A 356 -22.96 7.93 -8.41
CA PRO A 356 -21.76 8.27 -9.17
C PRO A 356 -20.48 7.82 -8.49
N ALA A 357 -19.53 7.28 -9.27
CA ALA A 357 -18.33 6.63 -8.75
C ALA A 357 -17.47 7.55 -7.88
N ASP A 358 -17.38 8.82 -8.21
CA ASP A 358 -16.65 9.83 -7.46
C ASP A 358 -17.31 10.16 -6.11
N ILE A 359 -18.64 10.15 -6.04
CA ILE A 359 -19.39 10.27 -4.78
C ILE A 359 -19.18 9.01 -3.93
N VAL A 360 -19.26 7.82 -4.52
CA VAL A 360 -18.93 6.55 -3.83
C VAL A 360 -17.55 6.64 -3.21
N ASP A 361 -16.56 7.10 -3.97
CA ASP A 361 -15.18 7.19 -3.52
C ASP A 361 -15.00 8.27 -2.44
N GLN A 362 -15.70 9.39 -2.51
CA GLN A 362 -15.68 10.41 -1.46
C GLN A 362 -16.31 9.89 -0.15
N ILE A 363 -17.47 9.26 -0.18
CA ILE A 363 -18.11 8.67 1.00
C ILE A 363 -17.19 7.63 1.64
N GLY A 364 -16.65 6.72 0.83
CA GLY A 364 -15.81 5.64 1.32
C GLY A 364 -14.38 6.06 1.68
N GLY A 365 -13.87 7.19 1.19
CA GLY A 365 -12.44 7.54 1.25
C GLY A 365 -11.62 6.52 0.46
N TRP A 366 -12.09 6.14 -0.72
CA TRP A 366 -11.32 5.43 -1.74
C TRP A 366 -10.59 6.42 -2.61
N GLN A 367 -9.59 5.96 -3.31
CA GLN A 367 -8.85 6.79 -4.24
C GLN A 367 -9.39 6.56 -5.64
N THR A 368 -9.80 7.64 -6.30
CA THR A 368 -10.18 7.62 -7.70
C THR A 368 -8.96 7.94 -8.54
N ASP A 369 -8.67 7.11 -9.55
CA ASP A 369 -7.58 7.37 -10.49
C ASP A 369 -7.99 8.50 -11.46
N GLY A 370 -7.18 9.54 -11.52
CA GLY A 370 -7.36 10.64 -12.48
C GLY A 370 -6.96 12.00 -11.89
N VAL A 371 -6.42 12.87 -12.74
CA VAL A 371 -5.94 14.21 -12.34
C VAL A 371 -7.11 15.12 -11.93
N GLY A 372 -8.29 14.93 -12.53
CA GLY A 372 -9.48 15.75 -12.30
C GLY A 372 -10.07 15.63 -10.90
N HIS A 373 -9.92 14.48 -10.23
CA HIS A 373 -10.46 14.24 -8.89
C HIS A 373 -9.72 14.96 -7.76
N GLY A 374 -8.54 15.53 -8.04
CA GLY A 374 -7.78 16.35 -7.08
C GLY A 374 -8.18 17.83 -7.03
N TYR A 375 -9.06 18.25 -7.94
CA TYR A 375 -9.51 19.63 -8.01
C TYR A 375 -10.87 19.85 -7.33
N GLY A 376 -10.99 20.94 -6.57
CA GLY A 376 -12.23 21.33 -5.89
C GLY A 376 -12.34 20.81 -4.45
N ALA A 377 -13.40 21.24 -3.77
CA ALA A 377 -13.68 20.92 -2.36
C ALA A 377 -14.46 19.61 -2.17
N GLY A 378 -14.73 18.87 -3.24
CA GLY A 378 -15.59 17.70 -3.23
C GLY A 378 -17.09 18.05 -3.20
N TYR A 379 -17.93 17.03 -3.03
CA TYR A 379 -19.38 17.18 -2.98
C TYR A 379 -19.84 17.70 -1.62
N PRO A 380 -20.84 18.60 -1.58
CA PRO A 380 -21.41 19.07 -0.33
C PRO A 380 -22.16 17.96 0.42
N VAL A 381 -22.31 18.14 1.73
CA VAL A 381 -22.89 17.12 2.63
C VAL A 381 -24.28 16.68 2.21
N GLU A 382 -25.08 17.60 1.71
CA GLU A 382 -26.47 17.37 1.28
C GLU A 382 -26.52 16.37 0.11
N VAL A 383 -25.56 16.44 -0.81
CA VAL A 383 -25.44 15.50 -1.93
C VAL A 383 -25.01 14.13 -1.43
N LEU A 384 -24.03 14.06 -0.51
CA LEU A 384 -23.59 12.79 0.09
C LEU A 384 -24.74 12.15 0.88
N GLN A 385 -25.49 12.96 1.66
CA GLN A 385 -26.62 12.51 2.46
C GLN A 385 -27.74 11.90 1.61
N LYS A 386 -28.05 12.49 0.45
CA LYS A 386 -29.02 11.93 -0.50
C LYS A 386 -28.73 10.47 -0.81
N TRP A 387 -27.45 10.17 -1.13
CA TRP A 387 -27.05 8.81 -1.49
C TRP A 387 -26.94 7.89 -0.28
N MET A 388 -26.54 8.41 0.88
CA MET A 388 -26.56 7.64 2.12
C MET A 388 -27.96 7.21 2.52
N LYS A 389 -28.96 8.09 2.43
CA LYS A 389 -30.38 7.76 2.65
C LYS A 389 -30.93 6.72 1.68
N ALA A 390 -30.43 6.70 0.45
CA ALA A 390 -30.90 5.73 -0.55
C ALA A 390 -30.42 4.30 -0.29
N VAL A 391 -29.40 4.11 0.57
CA VAL A 391 -28.78 2.80 0.85
C VAL A 391 -28.95 2.33 2.30
N THR A 392 -29.61 3.12 3.15
CA THR A 392 -29.90 2.79 4.57
C THR A 392 -31.44 2.77 4.83
#